data_cd1c833173d25214f2c44bf7f5098602
#
_entry.id   cd1c833173d25214f2c44bf7f5098602
#
_cell.length_a   1.000
_cell.length_b   1.000
_cell.length_c   1.000
_cell.angle_alpha   90.00
_cell.angle_beta   90.00
_cell.angle_gamma   90.00
#
_symmetry.space_group_name_H-M   'P 1'
#
loop_
_entity.id
_entity.type
_entity.pdbx_description
1 polymer ?
#
loop_
_entity_poly.entity_id
_entity_poly.type
_entity_poly.pdbx_seq_one_letter_code
_entity_poly.pdbx_strand_id
1 'polypeptide(L)'
;MNQCIHDIDLLRWMMGDDIDFVYGMTDRLLHPYIEAEDLGLAIVKFKNGSYGIIEGTTDVFPRNLEETLYIFGEKGTVKAGGEAVNIIEEWKFSDYFGDEERVKRECAENPPNVYGFGHTKLYKNVIGAIEGTEQLVADAEAGKKALELVLAIYKSAAEGVPVKLPLENCSTMDFFGRFH
;
A
#
# COMPACT_ATOMS: atom_id res chain seq x y z
N MET A 1 2.88 1.00 -10.08
CA MET A 1 1.46 1.40 -9.82
C MET A 1 0.55 0.19 -9.59
N ASN A 2 0.37 -0.70 -10.53
CA ASN A 2 -0.64 -1.76 -10.46
C ASN A 2 -0.41 -2.74 -9.30
N GLN A 3 0.82 -3.19 -9.10
CA GLN A 3 1.13 -4.20 -8.08
C GLN A 3 1.14 -3.64 -6.65
N CYS A 4 1.73 -2.48 -6.43
CA CYS A 4 1.93 -1.93 -5.09
C CYS A 4 0.77 -1.09 -4.56
N ILE A 5 -0.31 -0.89 -5.33
CA ILE A 5 -1.42 -0.01 -4.91
C ILE A 5 -2.11 -0.51 -3.65
N HIS A 6 -2.15 -1.82 -3.43
CA HIS A 6 -2.76 -2.41 -2.25
C HIS A 6 -1.97 -2.09 -0.98
N ASP A 7 -0.64 -2.22 -1.04
CA ASP A 7 0.25 -1.91 0.09
C ASP A 7 0.34 -0.40 0.34
N ILE A 8 0.27 0.41 -0.72
CA ILE A 8 0.18 1.87 -0.64
C ILE A 8 -1.11 2.29 0.06
N ASP A 9 -2.25 1.68 -0.28
CA ASP A 9 -3.52 1.92 0.39
C ASP A 9 -3.50 1.44 1.84
N LEU A 10 -2.94 0.26 2.10
CA LEU A 10 -2.78 -0.29 3.44
C LEU A 10 -1.90 0.60 4.32
N LEU A 11 -0.76 1.09 3.81
CA LEU A 11 0.09 2.04 4.51
C LEU A 11 -0.69 3.30 4.90
N ARG A 12 -1.42 3.88 3.95
CA ARG A 12 -2.24 5.07 4.15
C ARG A 12 -3.32 4.83 5.22
N TRP A 13 -4.03 3.72 5.11
CA TRP A 13 -5.09 3.34 6.05
C TRP A 13 -4.56 3.16 7.47
N MET A 14 -3.40 2.52 7.63
CA MET A 14 -2.81 2.25 8.95
C MET A 14 -2.16 3.48 9.59
N MET A 15 -1.57 4.38 8.78
CA MET A 15 -0.82 5.55 9.29
C MET A 15 -1.66 6.83 9.34
N GLY A 16 -2.85 6.83 8.73
CA GLY A 16 -3.76 7.96 8.61
C GLY A 16 -3.73 8.60 7.22
N ASP A 17 -4.86 9.21 6.86
CA ASP A 17 -5.11 9.76 5.52
C ASP A 17 -4.42 11.10 5.24
N ASP A 18 -4.00 11.81 6.29
CA ASP A 18 -3.45 13.16 6.15
C ASP A 18 -1.95 13.13 5.80
N ILE A 19 -1.67 13.03 4.52
CA ILE A 19 -0.31 13.10 3.99
C ILE A 19 0.06 14.58 3.80
N ASP A 20 1.27 14.95 4.24
CA ASP A 20 1.85 16.29 4.01
C ASP A 20 2.55 16.33 2.65
N PHE A 21 3.51 15.45 2.44
CA PHE A 21 4.21 15.32 1.16
C PHE A 21 4.74 13.91 0.92
N VAL A 22 5.08 13.64 -0.34
CA VAL A 22 5.82 12.45 -0.77
C VAL A 22 7.04 12.86 -1.58
N TYR A 23 8.14 12.13 -1.41
CA TYR A 23 9.31 12.17 -2.30
C TYR A 23 9.52 10.79 -2.89
N GLY A 24 9.46 10.70 -4.22
CA GLY A 24 9.50 9.44 -4.94
C GLY A 24 10.56 9.39 -6.04
N MET A 25 10.98 8.18 -6.34
CA MET A 25 11.83 7.84 -7.47
C MET A 25 11.24 6.63 -8.18
N THR A 26 11.22 6.67 -9.49
CA THR A 26 10.76 5.55 -10.32
C THR A 26 11.71 5.36 -11.48
N ASP A 27 11.99 4.10 -11.81
CA ASP A 27 12.87 3.77 -12.92
C ASP A 27 12.38 2.51 -13.66
N ARG A 28 12.92 2.30 -14.86
CA ARG A 28 12.73 1.11 -15.67
C ARG A 28 14.09 0.48 -15.96
N LEU A 29 14.44 -0.54 -15.21
CA LEU A 29 15.79 -1.11 -15.18
C LEU A 29 15.91 -2.38 -16.03
N LEU A 30 14.97 -3.31 -15.91
CA LEU A 30 15.07 -4.65 -16.48
C LEU A 30 14.04 -4.95 -17.59
N HIS A 31 12.92 -4.22 -17.65
CA HIS A 31 11.81 -4.49 -18.55
C HIS A 31 11.63 -3.41 -19.63
N PRO A 32 12.54 -3.30 -20.63
CA PRO A 32 12.51 -2.22 -21.62
C PRO A 32 11.28 -2.23 -22.55
N TYR A 33 10.48 -3.29 -22.51
CA TYR A 33 9.28 -3.48 -23.34
C TYR A 33 7.99 -2.95 -22.69
N ILE A 34 8.05 -2.47 -21.44
CA ILE A 34 6.91 -1.83 -20.77
C ILE A 34 7.05 -0.31 -20.81
N GLU A 35 5.92 0.39 -20.86
CA GLU A 35 5.86 1.88 -20.79
C GLU A 35 5.57 2.37 -19.37
N ALA A 36 6.13 1.68 -18.38
CA ALA A 36 5.95 2.00 -16.97
C ALA A 36 7.24 1.67 -16.21
N GLU A 37 7.28 2.04 -14.95
CA GLU A 37 8.34 1.65 -14.03
C GLU A 37 8.32 0.16 -13.73
N ASP A 38 9.48 -0.41 -13.49
CA ASP A 38 9.67 -1.72 -12.85
C ASP A 38 10.25 -1.59 -11.42
N LEU A 39 10.72 -0.38 -11.06
CA LEU A 39 11.16 -0.01 -9.71
C LEU A 39 10.51 1.30 -9.28
N GLY A 40 9.92 1.31 -8.08
CA GLY A 40 9.38 2.50 -7.40
C GLY A 40 9.81 2.55 -5.94
N LEU A 41 10.34 3.71 -5.54
CA LEU A 41 10.76 4.02 -4.17
C LEU A 41 10.11 5.33 -3.72
N ALA A 42 9.63 5.40 -2.47
CA ALA A 42 9.12 6.66 -1.96
C ALA A 42 9.25 6.80 -0.45
N ILE A 43 9.39 8.06 0.00
CA ILE A 43 9.24 8.46 1.39
C ILE A 43 7.97 9.29 1.50
N VAL A 44 7.08 8.92 2.42
CA VAL A 44 5.82 9.61 2.69
C VAL A 44 5.92 10.27 4.06
N LYS A 45 5.60 11.55 4.14
CA LYS A 45 5.47 12.30 5.40
C LYS A 45 3.99 12.52 5.70
N PHE A 46 3.56 12.10 6.88
CA PHE A 46 2.20 12.34 7.38
C PHE A 46 2.14 13.58 8.26
N LYS A 47 1.00 14.28 8.26
CA LYS A 47 0.80 15.49 9.10
C LYS A 47 0.81 15.19 10.60
N ASN A 48 0.49 13.95 10.99
CA ASN A 48 0.61 13.50 12.39
C ASN A 48 2.06 13.35 12.87
N GLY A 49 3.04 13.58 11.99
CA GLY A 49 4.47 13.49 12.31
C GLY A 49 5.12 12.15 11.94
N SER A 50 4.36 11.13 11.58
CA SER A 50 4.90 9.83 11.16
C SER A 50 5.47 9.86 9.75
N TYR A 51 6.20 8.80 9.41
CA TYR A 51 6.78 8.58 8.09
C TYR A 51 6.45 7.20 7.59
N GLY A 52 6.36 7.05 6.27
CA GLY A 52 6.32 5.78 5.57
C GLY A 52 7.43 5.68 4.53
N ILE A 53 7.90 4.47 4.29
CA ILE A 53 8.78 4.12 3.18
C ILE A 53 8.03 3.13 2.32
N ILE A 54 8.02 3.36 1.02
CA ILE A 54 7.44 2.48 0.02
C ILE A 54 8.58 1.99 -0.87
N GLU A 55 8.65 0.69 -1.05
CA GLU A 55 9.50 0.03 -2.03
C GLU A 55 8.64 -0.96 -2.82
N GLY A 56 8.71 -0.90 -4.13
CA GLY A 56 8.00 -1.80 -5.00
C GLY A 56 8.76 -2.05 -6.29
N THR A 57 8.95 -3.31 -6.63
CA THR A 57 9.62 -3.70 -7.87
C THR A 57 8.99 -4.93 -8.48
N THR A 58 9.07 -5.04 -9.79
CA THR A 58 8.78 -6.26 -10.55
C THR A 58 10.05 -7.00 -10.99
N ASP A 59 11.23 -6.54 -10.55
CA ASP A 59 12.54 -7.07 -10.91
C ASP A 59 12.94 -8.28 -10.05
N VAL A 60 11.98 -9.09 -9.66
CA VAL A 60 12.17 -10.25 -8.77
C VAL A 60 12.17 -11.54 -9.56
N PHE A 61 13.19 -12.39 -9.36
CA PHE A 61 13.35 -13.67 -10.03
C PHE A 61 13.55 -14.81 -9.02
N PRO A 62 13.00 -16.00 -9.23
CA PRO A 62 12.17 -16.45 -10.37
C PRO A 62 10.66 -16.20 -10.19
N ARG A 63 10.25 -15.71 -9.03
CA ARG A 63 8.85 -15.44 -8.66
C ARG A 63 8.82 -14.35 -7.59
N ASN A 64 7.62 -13.81 -7.30
CA ASN A 64 7.43 -12.88 -6.20
C ASN A 64 8.10 -13.39 -4.93
N LEU A 65 8.76 -12.48 -4.22
CA LEU A 65 9.44 -12.79 -2.96
C LEU A 65 8.45 -12.69 -1.80
N GLU A 66 7.94 -11.48 -1.59
CA GLU A 66 7.02 -11.19 -0.50
C GLU A 66 6.28 -9.86 -0.75
N GLU A 67 5.15 -9.69 -0.08
CA GLU A 67 4.52 -8.40 0.17
C GLU A 67 4.49 -8.18 1.67
N THR A 68 5.04 -7.05 2.16
CA THR A 68 5.23 -6.83 3.59
C THR A 68 4.90 -5.42 4.01
N LEU A 69 4.32 -5.29 5.21
CA LEU A 69 4.15 -4.02 5.90
C LEU A 69 4.76 -4.11 7.29
N TYR A 70 5.70 -3.21 7.57
CA TYR A 70 6.26 -3.01 8.91
C TYR A 70 5.66 -1.75 9.54
N ILE A 71 5.24 -1.85 10.79
CA ILE A 71 4.79 -0.72 11.58
C ILE A 71 5.62 -0.65 12.86
N PHE A 72 6.33 0.46 13.04
CA PHE A 72 7.12 0.77 14.21
C PHE A 72 6.44 1.91 14.98
N GLY A 73 5.84 1.58 16.10
CA GLY A 73 5.17 2.54 16.97
C GLY A 73 5.88 2.71 18.31
N GLU A 74 5.52 3.73 19.06
CA GLU A 74 6.07 4.02 20.40
C GLU A 74 5.93 2.83 21.35
N LYS A 75 4.82 2.08 21.23
CA LYS A 75 4.48 0.99 22.16
C LYS A 75 4.49 -0.40 21.51
N GLY A 76 4.86 -0.51 20.26
CA GLY A 76 4.84 -1.81 19.64
C GLY A 76 5.40 -1.85 18.22
N THR A 77 5.63 -3.08 17.77
CA THR A 77 6.08 -3.39 16.42
C THR A 77 5.20 -4.49 15.84
N VAL A 78 4.70 -4.25 14.64
CA VAL A 78 3.94 -5.23 13.86
C VAL A 78 4.63 -5.46 12.53
N LYS A 79 4.72 -6.72 12.11
CA LYS A 79 5.08 -7.11 10.75
C LYS A 79 3.96 -7.99 10.20
N ALA A 80 3.29 -7.49 9.18
CA ALA A 80 2.46 -8.30 8.29
C ALA A 80 3.30 -8.67 7.07
N GLY A 81 3.25 -9.92 6.65
CA GLY A 81 4.11 -10.44 5.59
C GLY A 81 3.50 -11.62 4.87
N GLY A 82 4.35 -12.42 4.23
CA GLY A 82 3.95 -13.51 3.36
C GLY A 82 3.93 -13.12 1.88
N GLU A 83 3.37 -13.98 1.04
CA GLU A 83 3.30 -13.71 -0.41
C GLU A 83 2.25 -12.64 -0.78
N ALA A 84 1.34 -12.28 0.14
CA ALA A 84 0.23 -11.35 -0.11
C ALA A 84 -0.25 -10.66 1.18
N VAL A 85 0.65 -10.25 2.08
CA VAL A 85 0.34 -9.64 3.39
C VAL A 85 -0.67 -10.48 4.18
N ASN A 86 -0.57 -11.78 4.11
CA ASN A 86 -1.57 -12.73 4.58
C ASN A 86 -1.25 -13.40 5.91
N ILE A 87 -0.12 -13.05 6.52
CA ILE A 87 0.30 -13.56 7.83
C ILE A 87 0.82 -12.44 8.73
N ILE A 88 0.63 -12.56 10.03
CA ILE A 88 1.28 -11.72 11.03
C ILE A 88 2.57 -12.43 11.49
N GLU A 89 3.70 -11.87 11.12
CA GLU A 89 5.02 -12.42 11.49
C GLU A 89 5.50 -11.90 12.84
N GLU A 90 5.24 -10.61 13.14
CA GLU A 90 5.57 -9.98 14.43
C GLU A 90 4.35 -9.26 14.99
N TRP A 91 4.12 -9.45 16.30
CA TRP A 91 3.07 -8.79 17.06
C TRP A 91 3.57 -8.51 18.47
N LYS A 92 4.33 -7.43 18.64
CA LYS A 92 5.04 -7.12 19.89
C LYS A 92 4.61 -5.76 20.42
N PHE A 93 4.19 -5.73 21.69
CA PHE A 93 3.77 -4.51 22.36
C PHE A 93 4.34 -4.43 23.77
N SER A 94 4.64 -3.20 24.24
CA SER A 94 5.10 -2.94 25.63
C SER A 94 3.99 -3.18 26.65
N ASP A 95 2.75 -2.87 26.28
CA ASP A 95 1.55 -3.19 27.04
C ASP A 95 0.90 -4.44 26.41
N TYR A 96 0.18 -5.22 27.20
CA TYR A 96 -0.45 -6.43 26.69
C TYR A 96 -1.65 -6.11 25.78
N PHE A 97 -1.51 -6.36 24.49
CA PHE A 97 -2.56 -6.23 23.47
C PHE A 97 -2.95 -7.57 22.83
N GLY A 98 -2.98 -8.60 23.63
CA GLY A 98 -3.32 -9.94 23.18
C GLY A 98 -2.13 -10.90 23.15
N ASP A 99 -2.44 -12.17 23.03
CA ASP A 99 -1.47 -13.24 22.92
C ASP A 99 -0.88 -13.26 21.50
N GLU A 100 0.41 -13.01 21.38
CA GLU A 100 1.14 -12.99 20.11
C GLU A 100 0.91 -14.27 19.30
N GLU A 101 1.05 -15.42 19.95
CA GLU A 101 0.90 -16.73 19.31
C GLU A 101 -0.54 -16.96 18.83
N ARG A 102 -1.52 -16.47 19.59
CA ARG A 102 -2.92 -16.53 19.18
C ARG A 102 -3.19 -15.66 17.98
N VAL A 103 -2.73 -14.40 17.98
CA VAL A 103 -2.92 -13.46 16.87
C VAL A 103 -2.24 -14.00 15.61
N LYS A 104 -1.01 -14.46 15.69
CA LYS A 104 -0.30 -15.07 14.55
C LYS A 104 -1.09 -16.25 13.96
N ARG A 105 -1.59 -17.14 14.80
CA ARG A 105 -2.37 -18.31 14.35
C ARG A 105 -3.72 -17.95 13.75
N GLU A 106 -4.46 -17.04 14.38
CA GLU A 106 -5.81 -16.64 13.95
C GLU A 106 -5.79 -15.75 12.70
N CYS A 107 -4.69 -15.01 12.47
CA CYS A 107 -4.50 -14.12 11.31
C CYS A 107 -3.68 -14.77 10.19
N ALA A 108 -3.26 -16.04 10.33
CA ALA A 108 -2.57 -16.75 9.27
C ALA A 108 -3.61 -17.35 8.30
N GLU A 109 -3.68 -16.83 7.11
CA GLU A 109 -4.43 -17.44 6.00
C GLU A 109 -3.44 -17.93 4.94
N ASN A 110 -3.55 -19.20 4.54
CA ASN A 110 -2.80 -19.76 3.41
C ASN A 110 -3.76 -20.00 2.24
N PRO A 111 -4.09 -18.97 1.47
CA PRO A 111 -4.99 -19.11 0.34
C PRO A 111 -4.30 -19.90 -0.79
N PRO A 112 -5.09 -20.57 -1.66
CA PRO A 112 -4.55 -21.35 -2.78
C PRO A 112 -3.90 -20.48 -3.86
N ASN A 113 -4.07 -19.18 -3.81
CA ASN A 113 -3.52 -18.19 -4.74
C ASN A 113 -3.49 -16.80 -4.07
N VAL A 114 -2.83 -15.84 -4.72
CA VAL A 114 -2.64 -14.45 -4.24
C VAL A 114 -3.94 -13.66 -4.02
N TYR A 115 -5.07 -14.09 -4.61
CA TYR A 115 -6.35 -13.41 -4.43
C TYR A 115 -7.02 -13.71 -3.09
N GLY A 116 -6.63 -14.78 -2.40
CA GLY A 116 -7.13 -15.13 -1.07
C GLY A 116 -8.65 -15.35 -1.00
N PHE A 117 -9.18 -15.14 0.20
CA PHE A 117 -10.63 -15.27 0.49
C PHE A 117 -11.29 -13.89 0.73
N GLY A 118 -10.56 -12.79 0.58
CA GLY A 118 -11.01 -11.43 0.89
C GLY A 118 -12.21 -10.98 0.07
N HIS A 119 -12.30 -11.39 -1.19
CA HIS A 119 -13.41 -11.01 -2.09
C HIS A 119 -14.78 -11.40 -1.54
N THR A 120 -14.91 -12.55 -0.90
CA THR A 120 -16.20 -12.97 -0.30
C THR A 120 -16.65 -12.01 0.80
N LYS A 121 -15.73 -11.56 1.65
CA LYS A 121 -16.01 -10.59 2.71
C LYS A 121 -16.36 -9.22 2.12
N LEU A 122 -15.63 -8.79 1.10
CA LEU A 122 -15.88 -7.54 0.39
C LEU A 122 -17.27 -7.51 -0.24
N TYR A 123 -17.65 -8.55 -0.99
CA TYR A 123 -18.98 -8.60 -1.61
C TYR A 123 -20.11 -8.63 -0.58
N LYS A 124 -19.94 -9.32 0.56
CA LYS A 124 -20.92 -9.28 1.65
C LYS A 124 -21.09 -7.87 2.20
N ASN A 125 -19.99 -7.17 2.42
CA ASN A 125 -20.01 -5.78 2.88
C ASN A 125 -20.71 -4.85 1.87
N VAL A 126 -20.42 -5.01 0.57
CA VAL A 126 -21.10 -4.22 -0.49
C VAL A 126 -22.62 -4.50 -0.50
N ILE A 127 -23.03 -5.75 -0.40
CA ILE A 127 -24.45 -6.11 -0.33
C ILE A 127 -25.09 -5.51 0.92
N GLY A 128 -24.48 -5.66 2.09
CA GLY A 128 -24.96 -5.08 3.34
C GLY A 128 -25.07 -3.56 3.28
N ALA A 129 -24.14 -2.89 2.60
CA ALA A 129 -24.21 -1.44 2.38
C ALA A 129 -25.38 -1.04 1.46
N ILE A 130 -25.66 -1.81 0.40
CA ILE A 130 -26.82 -1.58 -0.49
C ILE A 130 -28.13 -1.80 0.28
N GLU A 131 -28.19 -2.78 1.14
CA GLU A 131 -29.35 -3.06 1.99
C GLU A 131 -29.49 -2.12 3.19
N GLY A 132 -28.50 -1.24 3.43
CA GLY A 132 -28.49 -0.29 4.53
C GLY A 132 -28.20 -0.90 5.91
N THR A 133 -27.63 -2.11 5.95
CA THR A 133 -27.29 -2.84 7.18
C THR A 133 -25.82 -2.66 7.60
N GLU A 134 -24.96 -2.24 6.68
CA GLU A 134 -23.54 -2.01 6.90
C GLU A 134 -23.08 -0.70 6.25
N GLN A 135 -21.90 -0.23 6.61
CA GLN A 135 -21.19 0.83 5.89
C GLN A 135 -20.10 0.20 5.02
N LEU A 136 -19.79 0.81 3.88
CA LEU A 136 -18.67 0.38 3.04
C LEU A 136 -17.35 0.50 3.80
N VAL A 137 -16.57 -0.58 3.80
CA VAL A 137 -15.21 -0.59 4.36
C VAL A 137 -14.23 0.17 3.47
N ALA A 138 -14.43 0.08 2.16
CA ALA A 138 -13.67 0.83 1.17
C ALA A 138 -14.63 1.44 0.15
N ASP A 139 -14.66 2.75 0.06
CA ASP A 139 -15.47 3.51 -0.87
C ASP A 139 -14.65 4.14 -2.00
N ALA A 140 -15.30 4.86 -2.90
CA ALA A 140 -14.65 5.53 -4.01
C ALA A 140 -13.66 6.63 -3.56
N GLU A 141 -13.91 7.27 -2.42
CA GLU A 141 -12.99 8.29 -1.88
C GLU A 141 -11.71 7.65 -1.34
N ALA A 142 -11.80 6.50 -0.68
CA ALA A 142 -10.61 5.73 -0.26
C ALA A 142 -9.78 5.31 -1.47
N GLY A 143 -10.40 4.77 -2.52
CA GLY A 143 -9.70 4.41 -3.75
C GLY A 143 -9.05 5.60 -4.46
N LYS A 144 -9.74 6.75 -4.49
CA LYS A 144 -9.19 8.00 -5.04
C LYS A 144 -7.95 8.46 -4.29
N LYS A 145 -7.96 8.41 -2.96
CA LYS A 145 -6.80 8.80 -2.13
C LYS A 145 -5.59 7.88 -2.33
N ALA A 146 -5.81 6.57 -2.49
CA ALA A 146 -4.74 5.64 -2.83
C ALA A 146 -4.11 5.97 -4.19
N LEU A 147 -4.95 6.22 -5.20
CA LEU A 147 -4.50 6.62 -6.53
C LEU A 147 -3.78 7.98 -6.50
N GLU A 148 -4.27 8.93 -5.72
CA GLU A 148 -3.65 10.25 -5.56
C GLU A 148 -2.22 10.14 -5.03
N LEU A 149 -1.97 9.28 -4.03
CA LEU A 149 -0.62 9.05 -3.51
C LEU A 149 0.30 8.43 -4.59
N VAL A 150 -0.21 7.48 -5.37
CA VAL A 150 0.55 6.91 -6.50
C VAL A 150 0.90 7.99 -7.53
N LEU A 151 -0.04 8.85 -7.91
CA LEU A 151 0.21 9.95 -8.86
C LEU A 151 1.20 10.98 -8.28
N ALA A 152 1.15 11.23 -6.97
CA ALA A 152 2.10 12.10 -6.30
C ALA A 152 3.52 11.52 -6.31
N ILE A 153 3.68 10.20 -6.20
CA ILE A 153 4.97 9.52 -6.35
C ILE A 153 5.50 9.71 -7.78
N TYR A 154 4.68 9.50 -8.80
CA TYR A 154 5.08 9.74 -10.18
C TYR A 154 5.46 11.21 -10.45
N LYS A 155 4.67 12.14 -9.93
CA LYS A 155 4.94 13.56 -10.07
C LYS A 155 6.25 13.93 -9.40
N SER A 156 6.49 13.47 -8.18
CA SER A 156 7.74 13.70 -7.46
C SER A 156 8.94 13.13 -8.21
N ALA A 157 8.83 11.91 -8.71
CA ALA A 157 9.87 11.28 -9.51
C ALA A 157 10.12 12.00 -10.85
N ALA A 158 9.09 12.60 -11.47
CA ALA A 158 9.21 13.36 -12.70
C ALA A 158 9.89 14.72 -12.48
N GLU A 159 9.55 15.41 -11.40
CA GLU A 159 10.03 16.74 -11.08
C GLU A 159 11.31 16.75 -10.25
N GLY A 160 11.68 15.63 -9.62
CA GLY A 160 12.84 15.49 -8.75
C GLY A 160 12.73 16.24 -7.43
N VAL A 161 11.50 16.54 -6.98
CA VAL A 161 11.22 17.30 -5.76
C VAL A 161 10.10 16.66 -4.94
N PRO A 162 10.03 16.95 -3.63
CA PRO A 162 8.87 16.56 -2.82
C PRO A 162 7.56 17.18 -3.34
N VAL A 163 6.50 16.40 -3.39
CA VAL A 163 5.17 16.82 -3.84
C VAL A 163 4.21 16.81 -2.66
N LYS A 164 3.52 17.93 -2.44
CA LYS A 164 2.50 18.07 -1.39
C LYS A 164 1.16 17.47 -1.83
N LEU A 165 0.41 16.97 -0.87
CA LEU A 165 -0.97 16.53 -1.07
C LEU A 165 -1.96 17.49 -0.36
N PRO A 166 -3.20 17.65 -0.86
CA PRO A 166 -3.76 16.97 -2.05
C PRO A 166 -3.17 17.48 -3.37
N LEU A 167 -3.23 16.63 -4.41
CA LEU A 167 -2.81 16.99 -5.76
C LEU A 167 -3.83 17.88 -6.46
N GLU A 168 -3.35 18.91 -7.13
CA GLU A 168 -4.13 19.69 -8.08
C GLU A 168 -3.87 19.18 -9.50
N ASN A 169 -4.92 18.71 -10.19
CA ASN A 169 -4.90 18.36 -11.61
C ASN A 169 -3.70 17.48 -12.05
N CYS A 170 -3.69 16.22 -11.62
CA CYS A 170 -2.68 15.26 -12.03
C CYS A 170 -3.31 14.00 -12.62
N SER A 171 -2.80 13.55 -13.74
CA SER A 171 -3.28 12.39 -14.48
C SER A 171 -2.11 11.49 -14.87
N THR A 172 -2.37 10.19 -15.07
CA THR A 172 -1.38 9.26 -15.61
C THR A 172 -0.87 9.68 -16.98
N MET A 173 -1.67 10.41 -17.76
CA MET A 173 -1.29 10.92 -19.07
C MET A 173 -0.20 11.98 -19.02
N ASP A 174 -0.02 12.65 -17.88
CA ASP A 174 1.05 13.65 -17.69
C ASP A 174 2.44 13.01 -17.68
N PHE A 175 2.50 11.69 -17.50
CA PHE A 175 3.73 10.88 -17.46
C PHE A 175 3.95 10.03 -18.71
N PHE A 176 3.08 10.18 -19.72
CA PHE A 176 3.22 9.44 -20.96
C PHE A 176 4.56 9.75 -21.63
N GLY A 177 5.25 8.70 -22.09
CA GLY A 177 6.54 8.83 -22.74
C GLY A 177 7.76 9.02 -21.81
N ARG A 178 7.57 8.91 -20.50
CA ARG A 178 8.67 9.09 -19.53
C ARG A 178 9.73 7.98 -19.61
N PHE A 179 9.34 6.75 -19.96
CA PHE A 179 10.20 5.57 -20.00
C PHE A 179 10.51 5.10 -21.42
N HIS A 180 10.77 6.02 -22.32
CA HIS A 180 11.18 5.74 -23.72
C HIS A 180 12.68 5.60 -23.89
#